data_43d1e3b1bff5f65347da84d22873ba55
#
_entry.id   43d1e3b1bff5f65347da84d22873ba55
#
_cell.length_a   1.000
_cell.length_b   1.000
_cell.length_c   1.000
_cell.angle_alpha   90.00
_cell.angle_beta   90.00
_cell.angle_gamma   90.00
#
_symmetry.space_group_name_H-M   'P 1'
#
loop_
_entity.id
_entity.type
_entity.pdbx_description
1 polymer ?
#
loop_
_entity_poly.entity_id
_entity_poly.type
_entity_poly.pdbx_seq_one_letter_code
_entity_poly.pdbx_strand_id
1 'polypeptide(L)'
;MGRSFHWGDSFAVGHPLLDGQHRRLVELINDIDASVRAATNPRGLPALMELLRITAREHFRQEDAILWEIKMGTYEPLKGRARTSHLVEAMANAAFDEHIAEHATLLVRFDAIVKASAETLYEALKAWFLDHVIKQDAHLKAIFRAM
;
A
#
# COMPACT_ATOMS: atom_id res chain seq x y z
N MET A 1 13.15 0.14 -24.36
CA MET A 1 12.51 -0.97 -23.70
C MET A 1 12.65 -0.86 -22.24
N GLY A 2 11.62 -0.61 -21.61
CA GLY A 2 11.69 -0.38 -20.22
C GLY A 2 11.34 -1.59 -19.41
N ARG A 3 12.01 -1.75 -18.31
CA ARG A 3 11.47 -2.50 -17.20
C ARG A 3 10.23 -1.73 -16.73
N SER A 4 9.12 -2.44 -16.58
CA SER A 4 7.89 -1.89 -16.03
C SER A 4 7.43 -2.79 -14.90
N PHE A 5 6.91 -2.14 -13.86
CA PHE A 5 6.29 -2.87 -12.77
C PHE A 5 4.80 -2.96 -13.09
N HIS A 6 4.31 -4.15 -13.39
CA HIS A 6 2.93 -4.33 -13.78
C HIS A 6 2.08 -4.78 -12.61
N TRP A 7 0.87 -4.22 -12.53
CA TRP A 7 -0.15 -4.70 -11.61
C TRP A 7 -0.49 -6.17 -11.92
N GLY A 8 -0.63 -6.98 -10.90
CA GLY A 8 -1.08 -8.36 -11.02
C GLY A 8 -2.17 -8.65 -9.99
N ASP A 9 -3.03 -9.62 -10.29
CA ASP A 9 -4.13 -10.00 -9.40
C ASP A 9 -3.64 -10.50 -8.05
N SER A 10 -2.41 -11.00 -7.98
CA SER A 10 -1.79 -11.40 -6.71
C SER A 10 -1.61 -10.24 -5.73
N PHE A 11 -1.63 -9.01 -6.22
CA PHE A 11 -1.52 -7.81 -5.38
C PHE A 11 -2.87 -7.36 -4.84
N ALA A 12 -3.98 -7.91 -5.34
CA ALA A 12 -5.31 -7.53 -4.91
C ALA A 12 -5.62 -8.09 -3.52
N VAL A 13 -6.18 -7.25 -2.65
CA VAL A 13 -6.62 -7.66 -1.31
C VAL A 13 -8.11 -7.99 -1.27
N GLY A 14 -8.85 -7.64 -2.32
CA GLY A 14 -10.28 -7.88 -2.42
C GLY A 14 -11.15 -6.70 -2.00
N HIS A 15 -10.55 -5.53 -1.88
CA HIS A 15 -11.27 -4.30 -1.56
C HIS A 15 -11.04 -3.29 -2.69
N PRO A 16 -12.08 -2.90 -3.45
CA PRO A 16 -11.90 -2.08 -4.65
C PRO A 16 -11.15 -0.76 -4.42
N LEU A 17 -11.43 -0.08 -3.32
CA LEU A 17 -10.73 1.17 -3.00
C LEU A 17 -9.24 0.93 -2.78
N LEU A 18 -8.90 -0.06 -1.95
CA LEU A 18 -7.50 -0.36 -1.63
C LEU A 18 -6.76 -0.89 -2.86
N ASP A 19 -7.41 -1.74 -3.65
CA ASP A 19 -6.82 -2.28 -4.88
C ASP A 19 -6.56 -1.17 -5.90
N GLY A 20 -7.47 -0.21 -6.02
CA GLY A 20 -7.28 0.97 -6.86
C GLY A 20 -6.10 1.83 -6.39
N GLN A 21 -5.94 1.98 -5.09
CA GLN A 21 -4.81 2.71 -4.51
C GLN A 21 -3.49 1.99 -4.77
N HIS A 22 -3.45 0.67 -4.66
CA HIS A 22 -2.26 -0.12 -4.99
C HIS A 22 -1.86 0.06 -6.45
N ARG A 23 -2.83 0.03 -7.38
CA ARG A 23 -2.57 0.29 -8.80
C ARG A 23 -1.98 1.67 -9.02
N ARG A 24 -2.50 2.66 -8.32
CA ARG A 24 -1.99 4.03 -8.42
C ARG A 24 -0.54 4.12 -7.95
N LEU A 25 -0.19 3.43 -6.87
CA LEU A 25 1.19 3.37 -6.39
C LEU A 25 2.13 2.73 -7.42
N VAL A 26 1.69 1.64 -8.07
CA VAL A 26 2.45 1.01 -9.15
C VAL A 26 2.68 1.97 -10.32
N GLU A 27 1.63 2.69 -10.74
CA GLU A 27 1.73 3.67 -11.81
C GLU A 27 2.75 4.77 -11.47
N LEU A 28 2.72 5.29 -10.25
CA LEU A 28 3.64 6.33 -9.82
C LEU A 28 5.08 5.84 -9.78
N ILE A 29 5.31 4.60 -9.34
CA ILE A 29 6.66 4.01 -9.35
C ILE A 29 7.17 3.90 -10.78
N ASN A 30 6.33 3.48 -11.72
CA ASN A 30 6.70 3.41 -13.13
C ASN A 30 6.96 4.79 -13.73
N ASP A 31 6.17 5.79 -13.37
CA ASP A 31 6.36 7.18 -13.83
C ASP A 31 7.69 7.75 -13.33
N ILE A 32 8.04 7.44 -12.08
CA ILE A 32 9.32 7.84 -11.50
C ILE A 32 10.48 7.20 -12.26
N ASP A 33 10.40 5.89 -12.50
CA ASP A 33 11.43 5.19 -13.26
C ASP A 33 11.61 5.77 -14.66
N ALA A 34 10.49 6.02 -15.35
CA ALA A 34 10.51 6.62 -16.69
C ALA A 34 11.15 8.01 -16.66
N SER A 35 10.85 8.83 -15.65
CA SER A 35 11.43 10.15 -15.49
C SER A 35 12.94 10.10 -15.26
N VAL A 36 13.40 9.17 -14.45
CA VAL A 36 14.84 8.97 -14.19
C VAL A 36 15.56 8.54 -15.46
N ARG A 37 15.02 7.58 -16.20
CA ARG A 37 15.67 7.05 -17.41
C ARG A 37 15.68 8.04 -18.55
N ALA A 38 14.63 8.84 -18.70
CA ALA A 38 14.55 9.83 -19.76
C ALA A 38 15.52 10.99 -19.57
N ALA A 39 15.90 11.30 -18.31
CA ALA A 39 16.76 12.42 -17.93
C ALA A 39 16.29 13.75 -18.53
N THR A 40 15.02 13.84 -18.95
CA THR A 40 14.49 15.00 -19.68
C THR A 40 13.78 16.00 -18.81
N ASN A 41 13.41 15.62 -17.59
CA ASN A 41 12.70 16.52 -16.69
C ASN A 41 13.12 16.30 -15.22
N PRO A 42 14.31 16.73 -14.85
CA PRO A 42 14.78 16.58 -13.45
C PRO A 42 13.89 17.31 -12.44
N ARG A 43 13.12 18.30 -12.89
CA ARG A 43 12.19 19.02 -12.02
C ARG A 43 10.92 18.23 -11.72
N GLY A 44 10.54 17.33 -12.62
CA GLY A 44 9.37 16.49 -12.43
C GLY A 44 9.58 15.39 -11.40
N LEU A 45 10.81 14.92 -11.22
CA LEU A 45 11.12 13.84 -10.30
C LEU A 45 10.78 14.17 -8.84
N PRO A 46 11.19 15.33 -8.28
CA PRO A 46 10.79 15.68 -6.92
C PRO A 46 9.28 15.74 -6.73
N ALA A 47 8.54 16.26 -7.71
CA ALA A 47 7.09 16.33 -7.66
C ALA A 47 6.46 14.93 -7.67
N LEU A 48 6.97 14.02 -8.49
CA LEU A 48 6.51 12.63 -8.54
C LEU A 48 6.80 11.89 -7.22
N MET A 49 7.98 12.11 -6.64
CA MET A 49 8.34 11.52 -5.36
C MET A 49 7.41 12.01 -4.24
N GLU A 50 7.12 13.30 -4.22
CA GLU A 50 6.20 13.85 -3.22
C GLU A 50 4.78 13.31 -3.44
N LEU A 51 4.33 13.20 -4.67
CA LEU A 51 3.02 12.64 -4.98
C LEU A 51 2.93 11.17 -4.53
N LEU A 52 3.99 10.39 -4.76
CA LEU A 52 4.05 9.01 -4.29
C LEU A 52 3.98 8.95 -2.77
N ARG A 53 4.69 9.82 -2.08
CA ARG A 53 4.68 9.89 -0.62
C ARG A 53 3.29 10.21 -0.08
N ILE A 54 2.64 11.21 -0.64
CA ILE A 54 1.28 11.61 -0.24
C ILE A 54 0.28 10.48 -0.51
N THR A 55 0.38 9.88 -1.68
CA THR A 55 -0.52 8.79 -2.09
C THR A 55 -0.35 7.56 -1.18
N ALA A 56 0.89 7.20 -0.86
CA ALA A 56 1.18 6.09 0.05
C ALA A 56 0.65 6.38 1.46
N ARG A 57 0.87 7.58 1.96
CA ARG A 57 0.40 7.98 3.29
C ARG A 57 -1.12 7.93 3.39
N GLU A 58 -1.81 8.43 2.38
CA GLU A 58 -3.27 8.37 2.35
C GLU A 58 -3.77 6.94 2.25
N HIS A 59 -3.12 6.12 1.44
CA HIS A 59 -3.44 4.70 1.32
C HIS A 59 -3.30 3.98 2.68
N PHE A 60 -2.20 4.19 3.39
CA PHE A 60 -2.01 3.59 4.72
C PHE A 60 -3.07 4.04 5.71
N ARG A 61 -3.44 5.32 5.64
CA ARG A 61 -4.49 5.87 6.50
C ARG A 61 -5.85 5.20 6.22
N GLN A 62 -6.17 4.95 4.96
CA GLN A 62 -7.41 4.26 4.59
C GLN A 62 -7.42 2.81 5.07
N GLU A 63 -6.31 2.11 4.93
CA GLU A 63 -6.20 0.74 5.45
C GLU A 63 -6.37 0.70 6.97
N ASP A 64 -5.73 1.61 7.68
CA ASP A 64 -5.82 1.69 9.13
C ASP A 64 -7.25 1.99 9.57
N ALA A 65 -7.94 2.88 8.86
CA ALA A 65 -9.33 3.24 9.15
C ALA A 65 -10.26 2.04 8.95
N ILE A 66 -10.09 1.29 7.88
CA ILE A 66 -10.90 0.10 7.60
C ILE A 66 -10.67 -0.96 8.68
N LEU A 67 -9.41 -1.24 9.02
CA LEU A 67 -9.08 -2.19 10.07
C LEU A 67 -9.65 -1.78 11.42
N TRP A 68 -9.61 -0.48 11.73
CA TRP A 68 -10.19 0.05 12.96
C TRP A 68 -11.69 -0.19 13.01
N GLU A 69 -12.41 0.10 11.91
CA GLU A 69 -13.85 -0.12 11.84
C GLU A 69 -14.20 -1.60 12.01
N ILE A 70 -13.44 -2.50 11.39
CA ILE A 70 -13.64 -3.94 11.53
C ILE A 70 -13.39 -4.35 12.99
N LYS A 71 -12.29 -3.89 13.57
CA LYS A 71 -11.92 -4.16 14.97
C LYS A 71 -13.01 -3.73 15.94
N MET A 72 -13.61 -2.57 15.69
CA MET A 72 -14.65 -1.99 16.56
C MET A 72 -16.05 -2.47 16.24
N GLY A 73 -16.22 -3.29 15.21
CA GLY A 73 -17.54 -3.80 14.82
C GLY A 73 -18.42 -2.79 14.11
N THR A 74 -17.84 -1.72 13.59
CA THR A 74 -18.57 -0.63 12.92
C THR A 74 -18.45 -0.68 11.40
N TYR A 75 -17.75 -1.68 10.84
CA TYR A 75 -17.56 -1.80 9.41
C TYR A 75 -18.88 -2.18 8.74
N GLU A 76 -19.38 -1.29 7.89
CA GLU A 76 -20.72 -1.38 7.31
C GLU A 76 -21.03 -2.72 6.61
N PRO A 77 -20.13 -3.25 5.75
CA PRO A 77 -20.40 -4.52 5.07
C PRO A 77 -20.62 -5.73 6.00
N LEU A 78 -20.21 -5.62 7.28
CA LEU A 78 -20.33 -6.71 8.25
C LEU A 78 -21.52 -6.54 9.19
N LYS A 79 -22.23 -5.43 9.13
CA LYS A 79 -23.39 -5.21 9.99
C LYS A 79 -24.46 -6.25 9.70
N GLY A 80 -24.97 -6.89 10.75
CA GLY A 80 -25.96 -7.91 10.65
C GLY A 80 -25.44 -9.33 10.42
N ARG A 81 -24.12 -9.52 10.33
CA ARG A 81 -23.50 -10.84 10.11
C ARG A 81 -22.76 -11.31 11.37
N ALA A 82 -23.48 -11.66 12.41
CA ALA A 82 -22.92 -11.92 13.74
C ALA A 82 -21.74 -12.90 13.78
N ARG A 83 -21.86 -14.08 13.15
CA ARG A 83 -20.79 -15.10 13.19
C ARG A 83 -19.53 -14.67 12.45
N THR A 84 -19.71 -14.17 11.22
CA THR A 84 -18.60 -13.71 10.39
C THR A 84 -17.96 -12.50 11.05
N SER A 85 -18.76 -11.61 11.65
CA SER A 85 -18.25 -10.42 12.33
C SER A 85 -17.30 -10.77 13.47
N HIS A 86 -17.59 -11.74 14.31
CA HIS A 86 -16.73 -12.10 15.43
C HIS A 86 -15.37 -12.61 14.98
N LEU A 87 -15.34 -13.48 13.95
CA LEU A 87 -14.09 -13.98 13.39
C LEU A 87 -13.27 -12.83 12.80
N VAL A 88 -13.90 -12.01 11.98
CA VAL A 88 -13.25 -10.92 11.28
C VAL A 88 -12.77 -9.85 12.25
N GLU A 89 -13.56 -9.53 13.27
CA GLU A 89 -13.15 -8.61 14.34
C GLU A 89 -11.91 -9.11 15.08
N ALA A 90 -11.86 -10.41 15.38
CA ALA A 90 -10.70 -11.02 16.04
C ALA A 90 -9.45 -10.94 15.17
N MET A 91 -9.60 -11.20 13.87
CA MET A 91 -8.49 -11.09 12.92
C MET A 91 -7.99 -9.65 12.82
N ALA A 92 -8.90 -8.68 12.72
CA ALA A 92 -8.54 -7.27 12.66
C ALA A 92 -7.89 -6.80 13.96
N ASN A 93 -8.38 -7.24 15.11
CA ASN A 93 -7.80 -6.91 16.40
C ASN A 93 -6.35 -7.41 16.51
N ALA A 94 -6.09 -8.63 16.02
CA ALA A 94 -4.75 -9.19 16.03
C ALA A 94 -3.79 -8.45 15.08
N ALA A 95 -4.28 -7.96 13.95
CA ALA A 95 -3.47 -7.34 12.91
C ALA A 95 -3.28 -5.83 13.06
N PHE A 96 -4.19 -5.14 13.76
CA PHE A 96 -4.27 -3.68 13.76
C PHE A 96 -2.97 -2.99 14.20
N ASP A 97 -2.45 -3.35 15.36
CA ASP A 97 -1.25 -2.70 15.90
C ASP A 97 -0.03 -2.95 15.01
N GLU A 98 0.08 -4.16 14.47
CA GLU A 98 1.14 -4.53 13.55
C GLU A 98 1.07 -3.70 12.27
N HIS A 99 -0.12 -3.53 11.69
CA HIS A 99 -0.31 -2.72 10.49
C HIS A 99 0.09 -1.25 10.71
N ILE A 100 -0.33 -0.67 11.82
CA ILE A 100 0.04 0.72 12.14
C ILE A 100 1.56 0.86 12.25
N ALA A 101 2.22 -0.06 12.97
CA ALA A 101 3.66 -0.04 13.15
C ALA A 101 4.40 -0.21 11.82
N GLU A 102 3.93 -1.10 10.97
CA GLU A 102 4.53 -1.35 9.65
C GLU A 102 4.35 -0.16 8.72
N HIS A 103 3.19 0.47 8.71
CA HIS A 103 2.97 1.68 7.90
C HIS A 103 3.93 2.80 8.31
N ALA A 104 4.14 2.99 9.61
CA ALA A 104 5.13 3.97 10.10
C ALA A 104 6.53 3.62 9.63
N THR A 105 6.92 2.34 9.73
CA THR A 105 8.23 1.85 9.26
C THR A 105 8.39 2.07 7.76
N LEU A 106 7.35 1.79 6.96
CA LEU A 106 7.39 1.99 5.52
C LEU A 106 7.57 3.46 5.14
N LEU A 107 6.94 4.37 5.86
CA LEU A 107 7.12 5.81 5.61
C LEU A 107 8.54 6.27 5.93
N VAL A 108 9.14 5.76 7.00
CA VAL A 108 10.54 6.04 7.33
C VAL A 108 11.48 5.48 6.26
N ARG A 109 11.23 4.24 5.80
CA ARG A 109 11.99 3.63 4.71
C ARG A 109 11.87 4.44 3.43
N PHE A 110 10.67 4.93 3.12
CA PHE A 110 10.44 5.77 1.96
C PHE A 110 11.32 7.02 1.99
N ASP A 111 11.35 7.70 3.12
CA ASP A 111 12.18 8.91 3.28
C ASP A 111 13.67 8.61 3.09
N ALA A 112 14.13 7.42 3.49
CA ALA A 112 15.51 6.99 3.24
C ALA A 112 15.75 6.68 1.75
N ILE A 113 14.78 6.03 1.08
CA ILE A 113 14.87 5.70 -0.35
C ILE A 113 14.98 6.97 -1.20
N VAL A 114 14.24 8.01 -0.85
CA VAL A 114 14.26 9.30 -1.57
C VAL A 114 15.67 9.89 -1.61
N LYS A 115 16.49 9.61 -0.61
CA LYS A 115 17.87 10.10 -0.51
C LYS A 115 18.87 9.20 -1.24
N ALA A 116 18.42 8.06 -1.76
CA ALA A 116 19.29 7.12 -2.47
C ALA A 116 19.58 7.61 -3.89
N SER A 117 20.55 6.94 -4.55
CA SER A 117 20.90 7.29 -5.92
C SER A 117 19.77 6.96 -6.89
N ALA A 118 19.70 7.73 -7.98
CA ALA A 118 18.70 7.51 -9.03
C ALA A 118 18.81 6.09 -9.64
N GLU A 119 20.01 5.53 -9.68
CA GLU A 119 20.24 4.20 -10.26
C GLU A 119 19.51 3.08 -9.51
N THR A 120 19.41 3.21 -8.18
CA THR A 120 18.79 2.20 -7.32
C THR A 120 17.34 2.50 -6.96
N LEU A 121 16.86 3.68 -7.35
CA LEU A 121 15.56 4.19 -6.90
C LEU A 121 14.40 3.27 -7.29
N TYR A 122 14.35 2.85 -8.55
CA TYR A 122 13.26 1.98 -9.03
C TYR A 122 13.19 0.67 -8.27
N GLU A 123 14.33 -0.03 -8.14
CA GLU A 123 14.36 -1.32 -7.46
C GLU A 123 14.02 -1.18 -5.97
N ALA A 124 14.48 -0.08 -5.35
CA ALA A 124 14.16 0.19 -3.95
C ALA A 124 12.68 0.48 -3.74
N LEU A 125 12.06 1.27 -4.62
CA LEU A 125 10.63 1.56 -4.55
C LEU A 125 9.79 0.32 -4.84
N LYS A 126 10.19 -0.48 -5.79
CA LYS A 126 9.52 -1.75 -6.11
C LYS A 126 9.57 -2.70 -4.91
N ALA A 127 10.73 -2.87 -4.29
CA ALA A 127 10.87 -3.70 -3.11
C ALA A 127 10.02 -3.17 -1.94
N TRP A 128 10.02 -1.86 -1.74
CA TRP A 128 9.20 -1.19 -0.72
C TRP A 128 7.71 -1.48 -0.92
N PHE A 129 7.22 -1.36 -2.15
CA PHE A 129 5.82 -1.66 -2.49
C PHE A 129 5.49 -3.14 -2.27
N LEU A 130 6.35 -4.05 -2.74
CA LEU A 130 6.12 -5.49 -2.60
C LEU A 130 6.14 -5.93 -1.14
N ASP A 131 7.01 -5.36 -0.31
CA ASP A 131 7.01 -5.64 1.12
C ASP A 131 5.68 -5.27 1.76
N HIS A 132 5.11 -4.10 1.37
CA HIS A 132 3.80 -3.70 1.87
C HIS A 132 2.70 -4.66 1.42
N VAL A 133 2.59 -4.91 0.11
CA VAL A 133 1.46 -5.65 -0.46
C VAL A 133 1.53 -7.14 -0.15
N ILE A 134 2.71 -7.75 -0.27
CA ILE A 134 2.84 -9.21 -0.11
C ILE A 134 2.92 -9.60 1.35
N LYS A 135 3.69 -8.87 2.16
CA LYS A 135 3.90 -9.24 3.56
C LYS A 135 2.83 -8.68 4.48
N GLN A 136 2.49 -7.40 4.32
CA GLN A 136 1.62 -6.72 5.27
C GLN A 136 0.14 -6.86 4.92
N ASP A 137 -0.19 -6.70 3.65
CA ASP A 137 -1.58 -6.76 3.23
C ASP A 137 -2.11 -8.19 3.08
N ALA A 138 -1.27 -9.19 3.28
CA ALA A 138 -1.73 -10.58 3.39
C ALA A 138 -2.78 -10.75 4.50
N HIS A 139 -2.64 -10.01 5.60
CA HIS A 139 -3.61 -9.99 6.69
C HIS A 139 -4.95 -9.44 6.23
N LEU A 140 -4.94 -8.34 5.50
CA LEU A 140 -6.15 -7.73 4.93
C LEU A 140 -6.84 -8.67 3.96
N LYS A 141 -6.07 -9.31 3.09
CA LYS A 141 -6.60 -10.28 2.13
C LYS A 141 -7.33 -11.42 2.84
N ALA A 142 -6.73 -11.94 3.90
CA ALA A 142 -7.35 -12.99 4.71
C ALA A 142 -8.65 -12.50 5.37
N ILE A 143 -8.65 -11.29 5.91
CA ILE A 143 -9.83 -10.68 6.53
C ILE A 143 -10.96 -10.53 5.51
N PHE A 144 -10.67 -9.96 4.34
CA PHE A 144 -11.70 -9.76 3.31
C PHE A 144 -12.22 -11.07 2.75
N ARG A 145 -11.40 -12.11 2.68
CA ARG A 145 -11.86 -13.44 2.26
C ARG A 145 -12.76 -14.13 3.29
N ALA A 146 -12.59 -13.80 4.56
CA ALA A 146 -13.41 -14.36 5.64
C ALA A 146 -14.78 -13.68 5.77
N MET A 147 -15.00 -12.59 5.05
CA MET A 147 -16.28 -11.88 5.05
C MET A 147 -17.40 -12.63 4.25
#